data_07e56263ccb97acb2f0cea18fb7c6138
#
_entry.id   07e56263ccb97acb2f0cea18fb7c6138
#
_cell.length_a   1.000
_cell.length_b   1.000
_cell.length_c   1.000
_cell.angle_alpha   90.00
_cell.angle_beta   90.00
_cell.angle_gamma   90.00
#
_symmetry.space_group_name_H-M   'P 1'
#
loop_
_entity.id
_entity.type
_entity.pdbx_description
1 polymer ?
#
loop_
_entity_poly.entity_id
_entity_poly.type
_entity_poly.pdbx_seq_one_letter_code
_entity_poly.pdbx_strand_id
1 'polypeptide(L)'
;MFFDLTGQTAIVTGAATGIGEAIARRLARAGAAIAVADVNFDGAAQVAQSIGGLAFPVHIDITLSDSVNAAVAEVLSRTGRIDILVNNAGIAGRTAPVWEVTDEDWQQIVAVNMTGAFYCCRAVLPHMRARRYGRIVNIASIAGKEGNPNMCGYSATKAAVIGFTKSAGKEVATEGICVNAVAPAVVRTKILEQLTQAQVDYMTERIPMRRTGTPEEIAAVVHFLASPDAAFVTGQCYDASGGRATY
;
A
#
# COMPACT_ATOMS: atom_id res chain seq x y z
N MET A 1 -13.43 8.49 -19.66
CA MET A 1 -12.13 9.12 -19.27
C MET A 1 -11.20 7.99 -18.91
N PHE A 2 -9.91 8.01 -19.29
CA PHE A 2 -8.96 6.99 -18.90
C PHE A 2 -8.72 7.05 -17.39
N PHE A 3 -8.57 5.88 -16.75
CA PHE A 3 -8.35 5.73 -15.30
C PHE A 3 -9.44 6.37 -14.43
N ASP A 4 -10.67 6.46 -14.93
CA ASP A 4 -11.80 7.01 -14.18
C ASP A 4 -12.24 6.06 -13.05
N LEU A 5 -12.41 6.59 -11.85
CA LEU A 5 -12.84 5.87 -10.66
C LEU A 5 -14.19 6.37 -10.12
N THR A 6 -14.92 7.15 -10.92
CA THR A 6 -16.22 7.69 -10.51
C THR A 6 -17.18 6.56 -10.11
N GLY A 7 -17.81 6.72 -8.94
CA GLY A 7 -18.72 5.74 -8.38
C GLY A 7 -18.04 4.52 -7.74
N GLN A 8 -16.72 4.49 -7.64
CA GLN A 8 -15.97 3.47 -6.92
C GLN A 8 -15.60 3.93 -5.51
N THR A 9 -15.38 2.97 -4.62
CA THR A 9 -14.94 3.20 -3.23
C THR A 9 -13.59 2.54 -3.01
N ALA A 10 -12.63 3.31 -2.50
CA ALA A 10 -11.29 2.86 -2.17
C ALA A 10 -11.01 2.94 -0.67
N ILE A 11 -10.41 1.89 -0.12
CA ILE A 11 -9.75 1.91 1.20
C ILE A 11 -8.25 2.06 0.97
N VAL A 12 -7.63 3.05 1.60
CA VAL A 12 -6.17 3.23 1.59
C VAL A 12 -5.68 3.17 3.03
N THR A 13 -4.89 2.14 3.37
CA THR A 13 -4.33 1.98 4.71
C THR A 13 -3.02 2.76 4.88
N GLY A 14 -2.76 3.27 6.11
CA GLY A 14 -1.60 4.12 6.36
C GLY A 14 -1.68 5.44 5.58
N ALA A 15 -2.90 5.99 5.46
CA ALA A 15 -3.18 7.13 4.58
C ALA A 15 -3.13 8.49 5.28
N ALA A 16 -2.76 8.53 6.56
CA ALA A 16 -2.59 9.79 7.28
C ALA A 16 -1.37 10.61 6.82
N THR A 17 -0.40 9.99 6.13
CA THR A 17 0.83 10.68 5.69
C THR A 17 1.45 10.01 4.45
N GLY A 18 2.39 10.71 3.82
CA GLY A 18 3.36 10.15 2.86
C GLY A 18 2.75 9.54 1.61
N ILE A 19 3.16 8.31 1.29
CA ILE A 19 2.71 7.61 0.07
C ILE A 19 1.21 7.34 0.14
N GLY A 20 0.69 6.91 1.30
CA GLY A 20 -0.74 6.62 1.48
C GLY A 20 -1.62 7.87 1.29
N GLU A 21 -1.20 9.00 1.84
CA GLU A 21 -1.88 10.29 1.61
C GLU A 21 -1.90 10.67 0.12
N ALA A 22 -0.75 10.56 -0.56
CA ALA A 22 -0.66 10.89 -1.99
C ALA A 22 -1.55 9.98 -2.84
N ILE A 23 -1.61 8.68 -2.51
CA ILE A 23 -2.52 7.72 -3.14
C ILE A 23 -3.98 8.13 -2.91
N ALA A 24 -4.38 8.38 -1.66
CA ALA A 24 -5.74 8.79 -1.31
C ALA A 24 -6.17 10.04 -2.11
N ARG A 25 -5.32 11.08 -2.13
CA ARG A 25 -5.57 12.31 -2.90
C ARG A 25 -5.69 12.05 -4.41
N ARG A 26 -4.85 11.19 -4.95
CA ARG A 26 -4.87 10.88 -6.38
C ARG A 26 -6.12 10.12 -6.79
N LEU A 27 -6.51 9.09 -6.03
CA LEU A 27 -7.72 8.32 -6.31
C LEU A 27 -9.00 9.16 -6.13
N ALA A 28 -9.02 10.07 -5.14
CA ALA A 28 -10.11 11.03 -4.97
C ALA A 28 -10.27 11.96 -6.18
N ARG A 29 -9.16 12.49 -6.71
CA ARG A 29 -9.17 13.31 -7.93
C ARG A 29 -9.66 12.56 -9.17
N ALA A 30 -9.53 11.23 -9.16
CA ALA A 30 -10.07 10.36 -10.21
C ALA A 30 -11.55 9.99 -10.00
N GLY A 31 -12.21 10.52 -8.97
CA GLY A 31 -13.65 10.37 -8.72
C GLY A 31 -14.03 9.30 -7.71
N ALA A 32 -13.08 8.61 -7.08
CA ALA A 32 -13.40 7.62 -6.06
C ALA A 32 -13.83 8.25 -4.72
N ALA A 33 -14.76 7.60 -4.03
CA ALA A 33 -14.94 7.79 -2.60
C ALA A 33 -13.78 7.16 -1.84
N ILE A 34 -13.19 7.87 -0.86
CA ILE A 34 -11.97 7.43 -0.18
C ILE A 34 -12.17 7.24 1.31
N ALA A 35 -12.01 6.02 1.78
CA ALA A 35 -11.77 5.73 3.18
C ALA A 35 -10.28 5.95 3.47
N VAL A 36 -9.95 7.07 4.10
CA VAL A 36 -8.61 7.40 4.59
C VAL A 36 -8.40 6.63 5.89
N ALA A 37 -7.78 5.45 5.79
CA ALA A 37 -7.71 4.50 6.88
C ALA A 37 -6.32 4.52 7.55
N ASP A 38 -6.28 4.76 8.86
CA ASP A 38 -5.02 4.84 9.61
C ASP A 38 -5.26 4.51 11.10
N VAL A 39 -4.22 4.06 11.80
CA VAL A 39 -4.22 3.96 13.26
C VAL A 39 -4.19 5.35 13.90
N ASN A 40 -3.54 6.31 13.24
CA ASN A 40 -3.62 7.73 13.57
C ASN A 40 -4.90 8.35 12.98
N PHE A 41 -6.01 8.19 13.69
CA PHE A 41 -7.32 8.67 13.26
C PHE A 41 -7.35 10.19 13.03
N ASP A 42 -6.70 10.97 13.89
CA ASP A 42 -6.67 12.44 13.76
C ASP A 42 -5.95 12.87 12.48
N GLY A 43 -4.84 12.22 12.15
CA GLY A 43 -4.13 12.44 10.88
C GLY A 43 -4.99 12.05 9.68
N ALA A 44 -5.68 10.91 9.76
CA ALA A 44 -6.61 10.47 8.71
C ALA A 44 -7.76 11.47 8.53
N ALA A 45 -8.30 12.02 9.64
CA ALA A 45 -9.36 13.03 9.59
C ALA A 45 -8.90 14.33 8.92
N GLN A 46 -7.68 14.80 9.22
CA GLN A 46 -7.11 15.98 8.59
C GLN A 46 -6.92 15.76 7.07
N VAL A 47 -6.42 14.61 6.67
CA VAL A 47 -6.24 14.27 5.24
C VAL A 47 -7.60 14.18 4.55
N ALA A 48 -8.58 13.48 5.12
CA ALA A 48 -9.92 13.36 4.57
C ALA A 48 -10.59 14.74 4.42
N GLN A 49 -10.51 15.59 5.44
CA GLN A 49 -11.01 16.96 5.38
C GLN A 49 -10.35 17.79 4.27
N SER A 50 -9.04 17.66 4.11
CA SER A 50 -8.29 18.39 3.08
C SER A 50 -8.55 17.90 1.66
N ILE A 51 -8.93 16.63 1.48
CA ILE A 51 -9.40 16.07 0.20
C ILE A 51 -10.81 16.60 -0.09
N GLY A 52 -11.67 16.62 0.92
CA GLY A 52 -13.07 16.99 0.78
C GLY A 52 -13.90 15.97 0.01
N GLY A 53 -15.08 16.41 -0.50
CA GLY A 53 -15.94 15.58 -1.35
C GLY A 53 -16.41 14.30 -0.65
N LEU A 54 -16.08 13.14 -1.22
CA LEU A 54 -16.48 11.81 -0.72
C LEU A 54 -15.37 11.13 0.12
N ALA A 55 -14.38 11.88 0.61
CA ALA A 55 -13.36 11.34 1.49
C ALA A 55 -13.82 11.37 2.95
N PHE A 56 -13.53 10.30 3.70
CA PHE A 56 -13.86 10.19 5.13
C PHE A 56 -12.76 9.40 5.86
N PRO A 57 -12.51 9.73 7.14
CA PRO A 57 -11.54 9.00 7.94
C PRO A 57 -12.11 7.68 8.45
N VAL A 58 -11.25 6.67 8.59
CA VAL A 58 -11.56 5.39 9.22
C VAL A 58 -10.41 5.00 10.15
N HIS A 59 -10.73 4.68 11.41
CA HIS A 59 -9.74 4.10 12.31
C HIS A 59 -9.50 2.63 11.96
N ILE A 60 -8.23 2.25 11.80
CA ILE A 60 -7.85 0.87 11.54
C ILE A 60 -6.48 0.56 12.15
N ASP A 61 -6.43 -0.43 13.04
CA ASP A 61 -5.19 -1.11 13.39
C ASP A 61 -5.12 -2.41 12.59
N ILE A 62 -4.26 -2.43 11.58
CA ILE A 62 -4.14 -3.59 10.68
C ILE A 62 -3.51 -4.81 11.34
N THR A 63 -2.93 -4.67 12.53
CA THR A 63 -2.39 -5.80 13.30
C THR A 63 -3.48 -6.61 14.00
N LEU A 64 -4.69 -6.04 14.11
CA LEU A 64 -5.84 -6.61 14.80
C LEU A 64 -6.95 -6.96 13.79
N SER A 65 -7.22 -8.26 13.63
CA SER A 65 -8.25 -8.76 12.71
C SER A 65 -9.62 -8.12 12.96
N ASP A 66 -10.02 -7.95 14.22
CA ASP A 66 -11.32 -7.36 14.58
C ASP A 66 -11.41 -5.87 14.21
N SER A 67 -10.31 -5.12 14.38
CA SER A 67 -10.23 -3.72 13.94
C SER A 67 -10.37 -3.62 12.41
N VAL A 68 -9.73 -4.51 11.66
CA VAL A 68 -9.87 -4.56 10.20
C VAL A 68 -11.30 -4.88 9.78
N ASN A 69 -11.92 -5.88 10.41
CA ASN A 69 -13.31 -6.25 10.11
C ASN A 69 -14.29 -5.10 10.42
N ALA A 70 -14.10 -4.41 11.55
CA ALA A 70 -14.92 -3.24 11.92
C ALA A 70 -14.76 -2.10 10.91
N ALA A 71 -13.52 -1.78 10.50
CA ALA A 71 -13.24 -0.76 9.50
C ALA A 71 -13.88 -1.07 8.14
N VAL A 72 -13.79 -2.32 7.67
CA VAL A 72 -14.44 -2.75 6.42
C VAL A 72 -15.96 -2.65 6.52
N ALA A 73 -16.55 -3.07 7.64
CA ALA A 73 -18.00 -2.94 7.88
C ALA A 73 -18.45 -1.48 7.90
N GLU A 74 -17.66 -0.58 8.51
CA GLU A 74 -17.93 0.87 8.52
C GLU A 74 -17.93 1.41 7.09
N VAL A 75 -16.92 1.10 6.28
CA VAL A 75 -16.86 1.55 4.88
C VAL A 75 -18.06 1.05 4.09
N LEU A 76 -18.42 -0.23 4.22
CA LEU A 76 -19.59 -0.81 3.56
C LEU A 76 -20.89 -0.15 3.98
N SER A 77 -21.05 0.20 5.28
CA SER A 77 -22.25 0.88 5.77
C SER A 77 -22.39 2.30 5.21
N ARG A 78 -21.27 2.99 4.97
CA ARG A 78 -21.25 4.37 4.43
C ARG A 78 -21.44 4.44 2.92
N THR A 79 -20.87 3.46 2.17
CA THR A 79 -20.75 3.56 0.71
C THR A 79 -21.46 2.44 -0.05
N GLY A 80 -21.87 1.39 0.64
CA GLY A 80 -22.50 0.21 0.05
C GLY A 80 -21.56 -0.68 -0.76
N ARG A 81 -20.30 -0.27 -0.94
CA ARG A 81 -19.34 -0.99 -1.80
C ARG A 81 -17.88 -0.75 -1.42
N ILE A 82 -17.02 -1.70 -1.74
CA ILE A 82 -15.57 -1.56 -1.74
C ILE A 82 -15.07 -2.12 -3.05
N ASP A 83 -14.44 -1.29 -3.87
CA ASP A 83 -13.95 -1.66 -5.20
C ASP A 83 -12.42 -1.74 -5.23
N ILE A 84 -11.77 -0.93 -4.39
CA ILE A 84 -10.33 -0.78 -4.36
C ILE A 84 -9.83 -0.93 -2.93
N LEU A 85 -8.79 -1.74 -2.74
CA LEU A 85 -8.01 -1.80 -1.52
C LEU A 85 -6.56 -1.48 -1.84
N VAL A 86 -5.97 -0.50 -1.14
CA VAL A 86 -4.55 -0.24 -1.19
C VAL A 86 -3.93 -0.56 0.18
N ASN A 87 -3.20 -1.66 0.27
CA ASN A 87 -2.42 -2.03 1.44
C ASN A 87 -1.10 -1.26 1.41
N ASN A 88 -1.11 -0.07 1.99
CA ASN A 88 0.05 0.81 2.05
C ASN A 88 0.67 0.87 3.46
N ALA A 89 -0.11 0.70 4.52
CA ALA A 89 0.41 0.74 5.88
C ALA A 89 1.60 -0.20 6.07
N GLY A 90 2.65 0.30 6.71
CA GLY A 90 3.87 -0.46 6.93
C GLY A 90 4.90 0.32 7.74
N ILE A 91 5.83 -0.39 8.35
CA ILE A 91 6.94 0.15 9.13
C ILE A 91 8.27 -0.38 8.59
N ALA A 92 9.35 0.39 8.77
CA ALA A 92 10.71 -0.04 8.44
C ALA A 92 11.25 -1.07 9.44
N GLY A 93 10.73 -1.06 10.67
CA GLY A 93 11.25 -1.84 11.77
C GLY A 93 12.63 -1.36 12.23
N ARG A 94 13.26 -2.17 13.10
CA ARG A 94 14.61 -1.90 13.58
C ARG A 94 15.65 -2.13 12.50
N THR A 95 16.59 -1.20 12.37
CA THR A 95 17.77 -1.35 11.51
C THR A 95 18.90 -1.91 12.35
N ALA A 96 19.21 -3.20 12.16
CA ALA A 96 20.26 -3.92 12.88
C ALA A 96 20.72 -5.18 12.10
N PRO A 97 21.94 -5.68 12.32
CA PRO A 97 22.35 -6.99 11.82
C PRO A 97 21.38 -8.08 12.32
N VAL A 98 21.22 -9.15 11.53
CA VAL A 98 20.23 -10.22 11.82
C VAL A 98 20.36 -10.83 13.21
N TRP A 99 21.58 -10.95 13.72
CA TRP A 99 21.86 -11.51 15.06
C TRP A 99 21.59 -10.56 16.23
N GLU A 100 21.20 -9.31 15.96
CA GLU A 100 20.80 -8.31 16.95
C GLU A 100 19.31 -7.97 16.90
N VAL A 101 18.57 -8.52 15.94
CA VAL A 101 17.12 -8.35 15.85
C VAL A 101 16.45 -9.19 16.92
N THR A 102 15.62 -8.58 17.76
CA THR A 102 14.89 -9.30 18.80
C THR A 102 13.64 -9.98 18.26
N ASP A 103 13.08 -10.93 19.01
CA ASP A 103 11.83 -11.59 18.65
C ASP A 103 10.67 -10.58 18.58
N GLU A 104 10.66 -9.58 19.45
CA GLU A 104 9.65 -8.52 19.47
C GLU A 104 9.73 -7.64 18.20
N ASP A 105 10.95 -7.22 17.82
CA ASP A 105 11.17 -6.46 16.57
C ASP A 105 10.68 -7.24 15.36
N TRP A 106 10.99 -8.54 15.33
CA TRP A 106 10.56 -9.45 14.28
C TRP A 106 9.03 -9.61 14.24
N GLN A 107 8.41 -9.89 15.39
CA GLN A 107 6.96 -10.08 15.48
C GLN A 107 6.21 -8.82 15.10
N GLN A 108 6.68 -7.64 15.53
CA GLN A 108 6.07 -6.36 15.19
C GLN A 108 6.08 -6.10 13.68
N ILE A 109 7.22 -6.28 13.02
CA ILE A 109 7.30 -6.00 11.58
C ILE A 109 6.49 -7.00 10.76
N VAL A 110 6.43 -8.28 11.17
CA VAL A 110 5.59 -9.31 10.55
C VAL A 110 4.11 -8.98 10.74
N ALA A 111 3.70 -8.60 11.95
CA ALA A 111 2.32 -8.24 12.25
C ALA A 111 1.84 -7.09 11.37
N VAL A 112 2.62 -6.02 11.24
CA VAL A 112 2.24 -4.84 10.46
C VAL A 112 2.38 -5.11 8.95
N ASN A 113 3.57 -5.47 8.47
CA ASN A 113 3.85 -5.44 7.03
C ASN A 113 3.28 -6.64 6.26
N MET A 114 3.11 -7.77 6.91
CA MET A 114 2.66 -9.00 6.25
C MET A 114 1.26 -9.42 6.69
N THR A 115 1.06 -9.63 8.01
CA THR A 115 -0.21 -10.10 8.55
C THR A 115 -1.33 -9.08 8.34
N GLY A 116 -1.03 -7.77 8.51
CA GLY A 116 -1.99 -6.71 8.26
C GLY A 116 -2.51 -6.68 6.83
N ALA A 117 -1.64 -6.82 5.83
CA ALA A 117 -2.05 -6.90 4.43
C ALA A 117 -2.95 -8.12 4.17
N PHE A 118 -2.63 -9.27 4.77
CA PHE A 118 -3.48 -10.46 4.71
C PHE A 118 -4.85 -10.22 5.34
N TYR A 119 -4.93 -9.62 6.53
CA TYR A 119 -6.21 -9.33 7.20
C TYR A 119 -7.09 -8.41 6.34
N CYS A 120 -6.52 -7.33 5.80
CA CYS A 120 -7.25 -6.41 4.93
C CYS A 120 -7.77 -7.11 3.66
N CYS A 121 -6.94 -7.89 2.98
CA CYS A 121 -7.38 -8.66 1.81
C CYS A 121 -8.48 -9.65 2.16
N ARG A 122 -8.32 -10.43 3.23
CA ARG A 122 -9.31 -11.40 3.69
C ARG A 122 -10.66 -10.76 4.00
N ALA A 123 -10.65 -9.56 4.57
CA ALA A 123 -11.88 -8.86 4.93
C ALA A 123 -12.65 -8.30 3.73
N VAL A 124 -11.97 -7.81 2.68
CA VAL A 124 -12.63 -7.21 1.51
C VAL A 124 -12.98 -8.23 0.41
N LEU A 125 -12.21 -9.31 0.28
CA LEU A 125 -12.37 -10.28 -0.80
C LEU A 125 -13.78 -10.91 -0.88
N PRO A 126 -14.44 -11.32 0.20
CA PRO A 126 -15.81 -11.88 0.11
C PRO A 126 -16.78 -10.90 -0.55
N HIS A 127 -16.67 -9.61 -0.24
CA HIS A 127 -17.51 -8.56 -0.83
C HIS A 127 -17.17 -8.33 -2.31
N MET A 128 -15.88 -8.24 -2.66
CA MET A 128 -15.43 -8.07 -4.04
C MET A 128 -15.84 -9.27 -4.91
N ARG A 129 -15.73 -10.50 -4.38
CA ARG A 129 -16.16 -11.73 -5.05
C ARG A 129 -17.66 -11.76 -5.35
N ALA A 130 -18.49 -11.40 -4.37
CA ALA A 130 -19.95 -11.32 -4.55
C ALA A 130 -20.35 -10.33 -5.66
N ARG A 131 -19.56 -9.26 -5.84
CA ARG A 131 -19.77 -8.22 -6.87
C ARG A 131 -19.04 -8.50 -8.18
N ARG A 132 -18.17 -9.53 -8.22
CA ARG A 132 -17.31 -9.88 -9.35
C ARG A 132 -16.47 -8.71 -9.86
N TYR A 133 -16.01 -7.88 -8.94
CA TYR A 133 -15.14 -6.72 -9.22
C TYR A 133 -14.27 -6.38 -8.00
N GLY A 134 -12.99 -6.17 -8.23
CA GLY A 134 -12.07 -5.67 -7.20
C GLY A 134 -10.69 -5.34 -7.78
N ARG A 135 -10.04 -4.36 -7.16
CA ARG A 135 -8.64 -3.99 -7.42
C ARG A 135 -7.90 -3.91 -6.10
N ILE A 136 -6.94 -4.77 -5.91
CA ILE A 136 -6.10 -4.78 -4.71
C ILE A 136 -4.68 -4.42 -5.13
N VAL A 137 -4.11 -3.39 -4.48
CA VAL A 137 -2.74 -2.96 -4.72
C VAL A 137 -1.97 -3.00 -3.41
N ASN A 138 -0.94 -3.83 -3.35
CA ASN A 138 -0.09 -4.00 -2.19
C ASN A 138 1.21 -3.18 -2.36
N ILE A 139 1.56 -2.34 -1.39
CA ILE A 139 2.83 -1.62 -1.41
C ILE A 139 3.92 -2.52 -0.83
N ALA A 140 4.68 -3.11 -1.74
CA ALA A 140 5.90 -3.87 -1.47
C ALA A 140 7.11 -2.93 -1.30
N SER A 141 8.27 -3.35 -1.74
CA SER A 141 9.51 -2.57 -1.79
C SER A 141 10.52 -3.32 -2.66
N ILE A 142 11.46 -2.60 -3.26
CA ILE A 142 12.63 -3.24 -3.86
C ILE A 142 13.46 -4.02 -2.82
N ALA A 143 13.40 -3.64 -1.54
CA ALA A 143 14.02 -4.43 -0.47
C ALA A 143 13.47 -5.86 -0.39
N GLY A 144 12.22 -6.09 -0.79
CA GLY A 144 11.63 -7.42 -0.91
C GLY A 144 12.13 -8.22 -2.11
N LYS A 145 12.76 -7.57 -3.09
CA LYS A 145 13.38 -8.21 -4.26
C LYS A 145 14.87 -8.46 -4.07
N GLU A 146 15.58 -7.45 -3.57
CA GLU A 146 17.05 -7.46 -3.49
C GLU A 146 17.58 -7.89 -2.12
N GLY A 147 16.80 -7.65 -1.05
CA GLY A 147 17.29 -7.68 0.32
C GLY A 147 18.17 -6.46 0.64
N ASN A 148 18.00 -5.88 1.82
CA ASN A 148 18.86 -4.80 2.31
C ASN A 148 19.60 -5.26 3.57
N PRO A 149 20.93 -5.11 3.65
CA PRO A 149 21.67 -5.32 4.88
C PRO A 149 21.07 -4.53 6.06
N ASN A 150 21.07 -5.13 7.24
CA ASN A 150 20.51 -4.57 8.48
C ASN A 150 18.99 -4.35 8.49
N MET A 151 18.27 -4.84 7.47
CA MET A 151 16.82 -4.73 7.33
C MET A 151 16.18 -6.08 7.00
N CYS A 152 16.63 -7.16 7.64
CA CYS A 152 16.19 -8.52 7.30
C CYS A 152 14.68 -8.71 7.48
N GLY A 153 14.08 -8.22 8.56
CA GLY A 153 12.63 -8.30 8.80
C GLY A 153 11.83 -7.50 7.77
N TYR A 154 12.27 -6.29 7.44
CA TYR A 154 11.63 -5.48 6.38
C TYR A 154 11.70 -6.17 5.02
N SER A 155 12.88 -6.63 4.63
CA SER A 155 13.09 -7.31 3.36
C SER A 155 12.25 -8.59 3.27
N ALA A 156 12.26 -9.41 4.31
CA ALA A 156 11.49 -10.65 4.38
C ALA A 156 9.98 -10.39 4.27
N THR A 157 9.44 -9.41 5.01
CA THR A 157 8.01 -9.09 4.97
C THR A 157 7.58 -8.50 3.62
N LYS A 158 8.41 -7.66 2.99
CA LYS A 158 8.12 -7.12 1.66
C LYS A 158 8.25 -8.17 0.54
N ALA A 159 9.13 -9.15 0.69
CA ALA A 159 9.19 -10.34 -0.17
C ALA A 159 7.93 -11.21 0.00
N ALA A 160 7.48 -11.42 1.24
CA ALA A 160 6.25 -12.15 1.53
C ALA A 160 5.02 -11.49 0.89
N VAL A 161 4.92 -10.15 0.92
CA VAL A 161 3.84 -9.41 0.24
C VAL A 161 3.84 -9.65 -1.28
N ILE A 162 5.02 -9.73 -1.91
CA ILE A 162 5.13 -10.06 -3.34
C ILE A 162 4.61 -11.49 -3.61
N GLY A 163 5.03 -12.46 -2.81
CA GLY A 163 4.57 -13.85 -2.93
C GLY A 163 3.06 -13.98 -2.70
N PHE A 164 2.54 -13.34 -1.65
CA PHE A 164 1.12 -13.26 -1.34
C PHE A 164 0.31 -12.67 -2.50
N THR A 165 0.77 -11.56 -3.08
CA THR A 165 0.15 -10.91 -4.24
C THR A 165 -0.02 -11.87 -5.43
N LYS A 166 1.03 -12.64 -5.74
CA LYS A 166 1.01 -13.62 -6.84
C LYS A 166 0.01 -14.74 -6.60
N SER A 167 -0.06 -15.25 -5.36
CA SER A 167 -1.01 -16.31 -4.99
C SER A 167 -2.45 -15.80 -5.05
N ALA A 168 -2.74 -14.74 -4.30
CA ALA A 168 -4.08 -14.16 -4.25
C ALA A 168 -4.60 -13.74 -5.63
N GLY A 169 -3.73 -13.13 -6.47
CA GLY A 169 -4.10 -12.73 -7.83
C GLY A 169 -4.55 -13.92 -8.70
N LYS A 170 -3.90 -15.08 -8.56
CA LYS A 170 -4.27 -16.31 -9.29
C LYS A 170 -5.59 -16.92 -8.76
N GLU A 171 -5.79 -16.87 -7.43
CA GLU A 171 -6.98 -17.44 -6.79
C GLU A 171 -8.28 -16.75 -7.24
N VAL A 172 -8.24 -15.42 -7.48
CA VAL A 172 -9.43 -14.62 -7.81
C VAL A 172 -9.50 -14.17 -9.28
N ALA A 173 -8.58 -14.62 -10.14
CA ALA A 173 -8.46 -14.15 -11.51
C ALA A 173 -9.72 -14.31 -12.35
N THR A 174 -10.49 -15.38 -12.12
CA THR A 174 -11.76 -15.66 -12.83
C THR A 174 -12.96 -14.90 -12.27
N GLU A 175 -12.77 -14.15 -11.21
CA GLU A 175 -13.85 -13.47 -10.48
C GLU A 175 -13.89 -11.95 -10.77
N GLY A 176 -13.15 -11.47 -11.76
CA GLY A 176 -13.09 -10.03 -12.12
C GLY A 176 -12.23 -9.20 -11.16
N ILE A 177 -11.45 -9.85 -10.30
CA ILE A 177 -10.61 -9.22 -9.29
C ILE A 177 -9.15 -9.30 -9.72
N CYS A 178 -8.44 -8.18 -9.63
CA CYS A 178 -7.00 -8.12 -9.88
C CYS A 178 -6.26 -7.76 -8.58
N VAL A 179 -5.19 -8.50 -8.28
CA VAL A 179 -4.33 -8.26 -7.12
C VAL A 179 -2.91 -8.05 -7.62
N ASN A 180 -2.36 -6.86 -7.40
CA ASN A 180 -1.02 -6.48 -7.84
C ASN A 180 -0.22 -5.84 -6.72
N ALA A 181 1.07 -5.69 -6.91
CA ALA A 181 1.96 -4.98 -6.01
C ALA A 181 2.73 -3.88 -6.74
N VAL A 182 3.15 -2.88 -5.99
CA VAL A 182 4.12 -1.88 -6.42
C VAL A 182 5.34 -1.99 -5.49
N ALA A 183 6.53 -2.01 -6.06
CA ALA A 183 7.81 -2.05 -5.34
C ALA A 183 8.57 -0.73 -5.51
N PRO A 184 8.36 0.25 -4.63
CA PRO A 184 9.11 1.50 -4.66
C PRO A 184 10.58 1.28 -4.26
N ALA A 185 11.46 2.11 -4.81
CA ALA A 185 12.77 2.40 -4.22
C ALA A 185 12.61 3.46 -3.12
N VAL A 186 13.63 4.28 -2.89
CA VAL A 186 13.56 5.36 -1.92
C VAL A 186 12.63 6.46 -2.42
N VAL A 187 11.63 6.80 -1.63
CA VAL A 187 10.62 7.82 -1.93
C VAL A 187 10.75 8.97 -0.95
N ARG A 188 10.76 10.21 -1.44
CA ARG A 188 10.84 11.41 -0.61
C ARG A 188 9.58 11.55 0.23
N THR A 189 9.71 11.24 1.52
CA THR A 189 8.69 11.45 2.54
C THR A 189 9.31 12.29 3.67
N LYS A 190 8.50 12.77 4.60
CA LYS A 190 8.98 13.53 5.77
C LYS A 190 10.12 12.85 6.54
N ILE A 191 10.22 11.52 6.46
CA ILE A 191 11.31 10.76 7.09
C ILE A 191 12.65 11.06 6.43
N LEU A 192 12.70 11.24 5.10
CA LEU A 192 13.95 11.58 4.40
C LEU A 192 14.45 13.00 4.69
N GLU A 193 13.55 13.91 5.06
CA GLU A 193 13.93 15.29 5.42
C GLU A 193 14.79 15.34 6.70
N GLN A 194 14.80 14.26 7.48
CA GLN A 194 15.59 14.11 8.70
C GLN A 194 16.99 13.51 8.45
N LEU A 195 17.27 13.10 7.20
CA LEU A 195 18.54 12.47 6.82
C LEU A 195 19.55 13.53 6.35
N THR A 196 20.83 13.24 6.57
CA THR A 196 21.92 14.04 5.99
C THR A 196 22.00 13.88 4.48
N GLN A 197 22.55 14.89 3.79
CA GLN A 197 22.76 14.81 2.34
C GLN A 197 23.57 13.56 1.94
N ALA A 198 24.61 13.22 2.70
CA ALA A 198 25.43 12.03 2.44
C ALA A 198 24.63 10.73 2.50
N GLN A 199 23.64 10.62 3.40
CA GLN A 199 22.75 9.47 3.46
C GLN A 199 21.79 9.41 2.25
N VAL A 200 21.26 10.55 1.83
CA VAL A 200 20.42 10.65 0.63
C VAL A 200 21.23 10.29 -0.61
N ASP A 201 22.47 10.78 -0.74
CA ASP A 201 23.36 10.49 -1.86
C ASP A 201 23.67 8.98 -1.94
N TYR A 202 24.04 8.36 -0.82
CA TYR A 202 24.24 6.91 -0.74
C TYR A 202 23.02 6.09 -1.21
N MET A 203 21.82 6.53 -0.86
CA MET A 203 20.59 5.88 -1.29
C MET A 203 20.31 6.06 -2.78
N THR A 204 20.62 7.24 -3.33
CA THR A 204 20.35 7.59 -4.72
C THR A 204 21.40 7.03 -5.70
N GLU A 205 22.63 6.80 -5.25
CA GLU A 205 23.68 6.19 -6.07
C GLU A 205 23.27 4.84 -6.70
N ARG A 206 22.44 4.08 -5.98
CA ARG A 206 21.91 2.79 -6.44
C ARG A 206 20.72 2.90 -7.37
N ILE A 207 20.19 4.11 -7.58
CA ILE A 207 19.04 4.36 -8.46
C ILE A 207 19.58 4.93 -9.79
N PRO A 208 19.41 4.25 -10.93
CA PRO A 208 19.90 4.74 -12.23
C PRO A 208 19.43 6.15 -12.59
N MET A 209 18.19 6.53 -12.20
CA MET A 209 17.70 7.90 -12.39
C MET A 209 18.35 8.94 -11.47
N ARG A 210 19.26 8.55 -10.57
CA ARG A 210 20.03 9.43 -9.68
C ARG A 210 19.19 10.39 -8.83
N ARG A 211 17.98 10.00 -8.49
CA ARG A 211 17.09 10.75 -7.58
C ARG A 211 16.16 9.82 -6.80
N THR A 212 15.61 10.32 -5.73
CA THR A 212 14.48 9.65 -5.04
C THR A 212 13.21 9.81 -5.87
N GLY A 213 12.30 8.83 -5.75
CA GLY A 213 10.93 8.99 -6.23
C GLY A 213 10.13 9.97 -5.36
N THR A 214 8.97 10.40 -5.84
CA THR A 214 8.01 11.16 -5.05
C THR A 214 6.79 10.31 -4.71
N PRO A 215 6.04 10.64 -3.64
CA PRO A 215 4.78 9.95 -3.33
C PRO A 215 3.78 9.98 -4.50
N GLU A 216 3.75 11.07 -5.26
CA GLU A 216 2.87 11.25 -6.42
C GLU A 216 3.22 10.31 -7.57
N GLU A 217 4.52 10.01 -7.77
CA GLU A 217 4.97 9.05 -8.79
C GLU A 217 4.53 7.63 -8.42
N ILE A 218 4.59 7.26 -7.13
CA ILE A 218 4.07 5.97 -6.67
C ILE A 218 2.55 5.93 -6.80
N ALA A 219 1.86 6.99 -6.39
CA ALA A 219 0.42 7.11 -6.52
C ALA A 219 -0.06 6.99 -7.99
N ALA A 220 0.77 7.39 -8.96
CA ALA A 220 0.45 7.25 -10.38
C ALA A 220 0.37 5.78 -10.82
N VAL A 221 1.34 4.97 -10.40
CA VAL A 221 1.35 3.52 -10.68
C VAL A 221 0.21 2.81 -9.96
N VAL A 222 -0.04 3.17 -8.69
CA VAL A 222 -1.17 2.63 -7.92
C VAL A 222 -2.50 2.96 -8.59
N HIS A 223 -2.67 4.18 -9.08
CA HIS A 223 -3.90 4.61 -9.77
C HIS A 223 -4.16 3.78 -11.04
N PHE A 224 -3.14 3.55 -11.86
CA PHE A 224 -3.26 2.64 -13.02
C PHE A 224 -3.75 1.26 -12.57
N LEU A 225 -3.08 0.64 -11.59
CA LEU A 225 -3.42 -0.71 -11.12
C LEU A 225 -4.78 -0.79 -10.41
N ALA A 226 -5.25 0.31 -9.83
CA ALA A 226 -6.56 0.42 -9.20
C ALA A 226 -7.70 0.68 -10.20
N SER A 227 -7.39 1.04 -11.44
CA SER A 227 -8.36 1.42 -12.44
C SER A 227 -8.93 0.22 -13.22
N PRO A 228 -10.06 0.40 -13.92
CA PRO A 228 -10.57 -0.59 -14.87
C PRO A 228 -9.59 -0.91 -16.02
N ASP A 229 -8.73 0.05 -16.38
CA ASP A 229 -7.77 -0.11 -17.49
C ASP A 229 -6.71 -1.19 -17.21
N ALA A 230 -6.51 -1.59 -15.93
CA ALA A 230 -5.63 -2.69 -15.54
C ALA A 230 -6.35 -4.06 -15.47
N ALA A 231 -7.49 -4.24 -16.16
CA ALA A 231 -8.32 -5.45 -16.03
C ALA A 231 -7.64 -6.76 -16.47
N PHE A 232 -6.58 -6.69 -17.27
CA PHE A 232 -5.80 -7.87 -17.69
C PHE A 232 -4.44 -7.97 -16.99
N VAL A 233 -4.27 -7.25 -15.86
CA VAL A 233 -3.04 -7.22 -15.06
C VAL A 233 -3.34 -7.77 -13.67
N THR A 234 -2.85 -8.95 -13.35
CA THR A 234 -2.96 -9.56 -12.01
C THR A 234 -1.72 -10.37 -11.64
N GLY A 235 -1.42 -10.47 -10.35
CA GLY A 235 -0.26 -11.19 -9.82
C GLY A 235 1.09 -10.53 -10.13
N GLN A 236 1.12 -9.28 -10.58
CA GLN A 236 2.34 -8.58 -10.94
C GLN A 236 2.89 -7.73 -9.78
N CYS A 237 4.21 -7.56 -9.78
CA CYS A 237 4.88 -6.60 -8.91
C CYS A 237 5.61 -5.57 -9.79
N TYR A 238 5.02 -4.38 -9.89
CA TYR A 238 5.56 -3.29 -10.69
C TYR A 238 6.66 -2.54 -9.95
N ASP A 239 7.81 -2.40 -10.57
CA ASP A 239 8.88 -1.57 -10.04
C ASP A 239 8.61 -0.08 -10.28
N ALA A 240 8.58 0.68 -9.19
CA ALA A 240 8.60 2.14 -9.20
C ALA A 240 9.91 2.61 -8.56
N SER A 241 11.03 2.22 -9.16
CA SER A 241 12.34 2.21 -8.53
C SER A 241 13.40 3.09 -9.24
N GLY A 242 13.01 3.80 -10.30
CA GLY A 242 13.97 4.59 -11.10
C GLY A 242 15.01 3.72 -11.80
N GLY A 243 14.66 2.46 -12.11
CA GLY A 243 15.52 1.50 -12.78
C GLY A 243 16.39 0.65 -11.85
N ARG A 244 16.23 0.77 -10.51
CA ARG A 244 17.06 0.03 -9.54
C ARG A 244 16.81 -1.48 -9.60
N ALA A 245 15.56 -1.91 -9.73
CA ALA A 245 15.19 -3.30 -9.95
C ALA A 245 14.47 -3.43 -11.29
N THR A 246 14.66 -4.56 -12.00
CA THR A 246 14.17 -4.77 -13.38
C THR A 246 13.53 -6.16 -13.57
N TYR A 247 13.21 -6.89 -12.50
CA TYR A 247 12.62 -8.24 -12.56
C TYR A 247 11.43 -8.42 -11.61
#